data_d306ce8e22283884006421f223dcfbfd
#
_entry.id   d306ce8e22283884006421f223dcfbfd
#
_cell.length_a   1.000
_cell.length_b   1.000
_cell.length_c   1.000
_cell.angle_alpha   90.00
_cell.angle_beta   90.00
_cell.angle_gamma   90.00
#
_symmetry.space_group_name_H-M   'P 1'
#
loop_
_entity.id
_entity.type
_entity.pdbx_description
1 polymer ?
#
loop_
_entity_poly.entity_id
_entity_poly.type
_entity_poly.pdbx_seq_one_letter_code
_entity_poly.pdbx_strand_id
1 'polypeptide(L)' 'MNKYLIVFRGSENHSRIVEAPNASAACGLCIEKIEKYEQISDWLAEQLIYGFGLKLVKWPY' A
#
# COMPACT_ATOMS: atom_id res chain seq x y z
N MET A 1 -4.06 -0.35 13.19
CA MET A 1 -3.71 -1.04 11.94
C MET A 1 -2.39 -0.54 11.41
N ASN A 2 -1.75 -1.33 10.56
CA ASN A 2 -0.47 -0.98 9.98
C ASN A 2 -0.66 -0.44 8.57
N LYS A 3 0.30 0.33 8.11
CA LYS A 3 0.31 0.81 6.73
C LYS A 3 1.40 0.11 5.94
N TYR A 4 1.06 -0.25 4.71
CA TYR A 4 1.96 -1.00 3.83
C TYR A 4 2.09 -0.28 2.50
N LEU A 5 3.32 -0.15 2.03
CA LEU A 5 3.58 0.31 0.68
C LEU A 5 3.60 -0.91 -0.22
N ILE A 6 2.68 -0.96 -1.17
CA ILE A 6 2.57 -2.08 -2.09
C ILE A 6 2.90 -1.60 -3.49
N VAL A 7 3.91 -2.23 -4.09
CA VAL A 7 4.35 -1.93 -5.44
C VAL A 7 3.86 -3.04 -6.35
N PHE A 8 3.14 -2.68 -7.39
CA PHE A 8 2.55 -3.63 -8.33
C PHE A 8 3.46 -3.87 -9.51
N ARG A 9 3.40 -5.10 -10.01
CA ARG A 9 4.15 -5.48 -11.21
C ARG A 9 3.43 -4.95 -12.45
N GLY A 10 4.17 -4.40 -13.39
CA GLY A 10 3.59 -3.91 -14.62
C GLY A 10 4.48 -2.90 -15.30
N SER A 11 4.01 -2.37 -16.43
CA SER A 11 4.74 -1.38 -17.21
C SER A 11 4.74 0.00 -16.55
N GLU A 12 3.80 0.25 -15.67
CA GLU A 12 3.70 1.50 -14.94
C GLU A 12 4.14 1.28 -13.50
N ASN A 13 4.77 2.28 -12.91
CA ASN A 13 5.14 2.23 -11.51
C ASN A 13 3.93 2.53 -10.65
N HIS A 14 3.11 1.50 -10.44
CA HIS A 14 1.96 1.62 -9.56
C HIS A 14 2.33 1.24 -8.15
N SER A 15 2.00 2.13 -7.24
CA SER A 15 2.15 1.87 -5.82
C SER A 15 0.93 2.39 -5.10
N ARG A 16 0.56 1.72 -4.03
CA ARG A 16 -0.54 2.16 -3.17
C ARG A 16 -0.16 1.98 -1.72
N ILE A 17 -0.75 2.78 -0.88
CA ILE A 17 -0.65 2.61 0.56
C ILE A 17 -1.90 1.85 0.99
N VAL A 18 -1.71 0.73 1.67
CA VAL A 18 -2.83 -0.08 2.16
C VAL A 18 -2.78 -0.12 3.68
N GLU A 19 -3.87 0.25 4.33
CA GLU A 19 -3.99 0.15 5.78
C GLU A 19 -4.73 -1.14 6.11
N ALA A 20 -4.08 -2.03 6.85
CA ALA A 20 -4.61 -3.35 7.16
C ALA A 20 -3.98 -3.88 8.45
N PRO A 21 -4.59 -4.90 9.08
CA PRO A 21 -4.06 -5.45 10.32
C PRO A 21 -2.73 -6.19 10.16
N ASN A 22 -2.46 -6.73 8.98
CA ASN A 22 -1.20 -7.42 8.70
C ASN A 22 -0.93 -7.44 7.20
N ALA A 23 0.25 -7.92 6.82
CA ALA A 23 0.67 -7.94 5.42
C ALA A 23 -0.22 -8.83 4.55
N SER A 24 -0.63 -9.96 5.09
CA SER A 24 -1.51 -10.89 4.36
C SER A 24 -2.83 -10.23 4.00
N ALA A 25 -3.42 -9.52 4.96
CA ALA A 25 -4.67 -8.79 4.73
C ALA A 25 -4.48 -7.68 3.71
N ALA A 26 -3.36 -6.96 3.81
CA ALA A 26 -3.05 -5.89 2.86
C ALA A 26 -2.94 -6.42 1.44
N CYS A 27 -2.20 -7.50 1.26
CA CYS A 27 -2.05 -8.12 -0.06
C CYS A 27 -3.37 -8.67 -0.58
N GLY A 28 -4.22 -9.18 0.31
CA GLY A 28 -5.52 -9.72 -0.06
C GLY A 28 -6.50 -8.68 -0.61
N LEU A 29 -6.27 -7.40 -0.32
CA LEU A 29 -7.10 -6.32 -0.88
C LEU A 29 -6.68 -5.96 -2.30
N CYS A 30 -5.57 -6.49 -2.79
CA CYS A 30 -5.04 -6.14 -4.10
C CYS A 30 -5.41 -7.21 -5.11
N ILE A 31 -5.98 -6.79 -6.24
CA ILE A 31 -6.31 -7.71 -7.33
C ILE A 31 -5.20 -7.79 -8.36
N GLU A 32 -4.30 -6.84 -8.36
CA GLU A 32 -3.17 -6.78 -9.28
C GLU A 32 -2.00 -7.56 -8.70
N LYS A 33 -1.08 -8.00 -9.56
CA LYS A 33 0.10 -8.73 -9.11
C LYS A 33 1.03 -7.81 -8.35
N ILE A 34 1.44 -8.26 -7.19
CA ILE A 34 2.32 -7.50 -6.31
C ILE A 34 3.77 -7.86 -6.62
N GLU A 35 4.60 -6.85 -6.86
CA GLU A 35 6.03 -7.06 -7.03
C GLU A 35 6.72 -7.13 -5.67
N LYS A 36 6.38 -6.19 -4.79
CA LYS A 36 6.92 -6.20 -3.43
C LYS A 36 6.01 -5.40 -2.51
N TYR A 37 6.16 -5.63 -1.23
CA TYR A 37 5.46 -4.86 -0.20
C TYR A 37 6.36 -4.67 1.00
N GLU A 38 6.11 -3.62 1.77
CA GLU A 38 6.79 -3.43 3.04
C GLU A 38 5.91 -2.62 3.99
N GLN A 39 6.08 -2.88 5.27
CA GLN A 39 5.40 -2.09 6.28
C GLN A 39 6.13 -0.76 6.44
N ILE A 40 5.38 0.34 6.47
CA ILE A 40 5.95 1.68 6.58
C ILE A 40 5.33 2.40 7.78
N SER A 41 6.00 3.45 8.22
CA SER A 41 5.48 4.28 9.30
C SER A 41 4.35 5.15 8.81
N ASP A 42 3.53 5.63 9.75
CA ASP A 42 2.46 6.57 9.43
C ASP A 42 3.01 7.84 8.79
N TRP A 43 4.14 8.32 9.30
CA TRP A 43 4.79 9.52 8.77
C TRP A 43 5.17 9.33 7.31
N LEU A 44 5.81 8.21 6.99
CA LEU A 44 6.21 7.93 5.61
C LEU A 44 4.99 7.76 4.70
N ALA A 45 3.94 7.09 5.20
CA ALA A 45 2.71 6.93 4.44
C ALA A 45 2.11 8.29 4.08
N GLU A 46 2.06 9.22 5.03
CA GLU A 46 1.56 10.56 4.77
C GLU A 46 2.39 11.29 3.72
N GLN A 47 3.72 11.18 3.80
CA GLN A 47 4.61 11.79 2.82
C GLN A 47 4.34 11.26 1.42
N LEU A 48 4.13 9.96 1.30
CA LEU A 48 3.87 9.32 0.00
C LEU A 48 2.49 9.70 -0.54
N ILE A 49 1.50 9.79 0.32
CA ILE A 49 0.14 10.15 -0.10
C ILE A 49 0.08 11.61 -0.53
N TYR A 50 0.57 12.51 0.31
CA TYR A 50 0.44 13.95 0.06
C TYR A 50 1.56 14.50 -0.81
N GLY A 51 2.75 13.91 -0.73
CA GLY A 51 3.89 14.37 -1.52
C GLY A 51 3.95 13.79 -2.92
N PHE A 52 3.56 12.54 -3.08
CA PHE A 52 3.63 11.83 -4.36
C PHE A 52 2.27 11.44 -4.93
N GLY A 53 1.21 11.70 -4.20
CA GLY A 53 -0.14 11.44 -4.71
C GLY A 53 -0.54 9.97 -4.73
N LEU A 54 0.08 9.15 -3.91
CA LEU A 54 -0.30 7.74 -3.83
C LEU A 54 -1.68 7.59 -3.21
N LYS A 55 -2.42 6.59 -3.66
CA LYS A 55 -3.74 6.32 -3.13
C LYS A 55 -3.66 5.53 -1.84
N LEU A 56 -4.58 5.82 -0.94
CA LEU A 56 -4.73 5.08 0.30
C LEU A 56 -5.96 4.16 0.19
N VAL A 57 -5.73 2.88 0.45
CA VAL A 57 -6.80 1.88 0.50
C VAL A 57 -6.90 1.41 1.94
N LYS A 58 -8.11 1.44 2.50
CA LYS A 58 -8.34 1.03 3.88
C LYS A 58 -8.99 -0.34 3.93
N TRP A 59 -8.57 -1.13 4.92
CA TRP A 59 -9.17 -2.41 5.24
C TRP A 59 -10.66 -2.20 5.57
N PRO A 60 -11.58 -2.85 4.84
CA PRO A 60 -13.01 -2.57 4.98
C PRO A 60 -13.64 -3.21 6.22
N TYR A 61 -12.93 -4.07 6.91
CA TYR A 61 -13.43 -4.76 8.10
C TYR A 61 -12.71 -4.27 9.36
#